data_988cbec114bc312da962055e728c9f14
#
_entry.id   988cbec114bc312da962055e728c9f14
#
_cell.length_a   1.000
_cell.length_b   1.000
_cell.length_c   1.000
_cell.angle_alpha   90.00
_cell.angle_beta   90.00
_cell.angle_gamma   90.00
#
_symmetry.space_group_name_H-M   'P 1'
#
loop_
_entity.id
_entity.type
_entity.pdbx_description
1 polymer ?
#
loop_
_entity_poly.entity_id
_entity_poly.type
_entity_poly.pdbx_seq_one_letter_code
_entity_poly.pdbx_strand_id
1 'polypeptide(L)'
;MTFRKRAGAAVAALLTTAGLGLHATAASARAPEPAPPCAPESTVHETLPNGTVWDLCWHMDERAGLVLENVSVAYTKYPQATQVLQSIRLAQLNVPYDSGDTEYNDLTDYGFGGGDLETLKGEDCKGGSARTGSDGSAEPRQRRVLCVSAEKSGLAYRLHSYDFPEGAEEPTETIYSKQGHDLVLRAISKVGWYEYVTEYRLQDDGAISARLGATGDLSPGNYYNADQGWPIGKGARDFAAMHYHSAFWRVDFNIDGKGHETVEQYDTKTDGQGEMSAKLVTSKQTIAKEGSFTKANQRWWRLASPGSRNDDRHLRSYELVTNGGDTYEAHPETQPDVTFTNNHACEMYATGNADPECPRRQGILDFASNDEELKDPVMWVRVGFHHVPRDEDQSPMPLHWQGFDLTPRDFTAQNPLTPDGRKDVNGQPR
;
A
#
# COMPACT_ATOMS: atom_id res chain seq x y z
N MET A 1 6.13 -94.22 21.58
CA MET A 1 6.54 -95.11 20.46
C MET A 1 7.16 -94.24 19.37
N THR A 2 8.40 -94.26 19.32
CA THR A 2 9.38 -94.63 18.23
C THR A 2 9.32 -93.81 16.98
N PHE A 3 10.34 -92.96 16.85
CA PHE A 3 11.39 -92.81 15.80
C PHE A 3 10.92 -92.61 14.31
N ARG A 4 11.36 -91.64 13.59
CA ARG A 4 12.72 -91.64 12.89
C ARG A 4 12.98 -90.24 12.23
N LYS A 5 14.25 -89.87 12.37
CA LYS A 5 14.97 -88.85 11.63
C LYS A 5 15.06 -89.17 10.13
N ARG A 6 15.07 -88.20 9.26
CA ARG A 6 15.97 -88.12 8.10
C ARG A 6 16.32 -86.71 7.74
N ALA A 7 17.61 -86.52 7.53
CA ALA A 7 18.26 -85.28 7.10
C ALA A 7 18.12 -85.09 5.58
N GLY A 8 18.21 -83.87 5.13
CA GLY A 8 18.27 -83.51 3.70
C GLY A 8 18.65 -82.06 3.51
N ALA A 9 19.89 -81.86 3.17
CA ALA A 9 20.60 -80.82 2.42
C ALA A 9 20.05 -79.36 2.31
N ALA A 10 20.89 -78.43 2.77
CA ALA A 10 20.82 -77.05 2.55
C ALA A 10 21.20 -76.71 1.09
N VAL A 11 20.37 -75.85 0.47
CA VAL A 11 20.75 -75.04 -0.71
C VAL A 11 20.58 -73.53 -0.32
N ALA A 12 21.72 -72.88 -0.20
CA ALA A 12 21.79 -71.43 0.03
C ALA A 12 21.51 -70.72 -1.28
N ALA A 13 20.34 -70.01 -1.36
CA ALA A 13 20.08 -69.05 -2.42
C ALA A 13 20.46 -67.69 -1.88
N LEU A 14 21.51 -67.04 -2.43
CA LEU A 14 21.84 -65.63 -2.25
C LEU A 14 20.80 -64.82 -2.98
N LEU A 15 19.92 -64.12 -2.24
CA LEU A 15 19.10 -63.05 -2.75
C LEU A 15 19.84 -61.72 -2.53
N THR A 16 20.43 -61.22 -3.60
CA THR A 16 20.93 -59.84 -3.68
C THR A 16 19.72 -58.90 -3.78
N THR A 17 19.35 -58.27 -2.66
CA THR A 17 18.40 -57.13 -2.67
C THR A 17 19.12 -55.90 -3.16
N ALA A 18 18.89 -55.50 -4.44
CA ALA A 18 19.24 -54.19 -4.93
C ALA A 18 18.28 -53.17 -4.28
N GLY A 19 18.77 -52.45 -3.28
CA GLY A 19 18.08 -51.31 -2.68
C GLY A 19 18.06 -50.16 -3.65
N LEU A 20 16.92 -49.91 -4.31
CA LEU A 20 16.64 -48.64 -4.98
C LEU A 20 16.48 -47.55 -3.90
N GLY A 21 17.57 -46.85 -3.62
CA GLY A 21 17.53 -45.61 -2.85
C GLY A 21 16.80 -44.54 -3.63
N LEU A 22 15.54 -44.29 -3.33
CA LEU A 22 14.85 -43.07 -3.73
C LEU A 22 15.54 -41.89 -3.04
N HIS A 23 16.47 -41.25 -3.75
CA HIS A 23 16.96 -39.94 -3.36
C HIS A 23 15.86 -38.96 -3.70
N ALA A 24 15.03 -38.59 -2.71
CA ALA A 24 14.22 -37.40 -2.78
C ALA A 24 15.17 -36.20 -2.87
N THR A 25 15.41 -35.70 -4.07
CA THR A 25 16.02 -34.39 -4.26
C THR A 25 15.05 -33.38 -3.70
N ALA A 26 15.36 -32.82 -2.52
CA ALA A 26 14.71 -31.62 -2.04
C ALA A 26 14.85 -30.56 -3.14
N ALA A 27 13.75 -30.21 -3.76
CA ALA A 27 13.72 -29.05 -4.64
C ALA A 27 14.10 -27.85 -3.78
N SER A 28 15.34 -27.37 -3.94
CA SER A 28 15.79 -26.13 -3.35
C SER A 28 14.89 -25.05 -3.95
N ALA A 29 14.05 -24.41 -3.14
CA ALA A 29 13.30 -23.25 -3.57
C ALA A 29 14.32 -22.23 -4.11
N ARG A 30 14.27 -21.99 -5.41
CA ARG A 30 15.12 -21.00 -6.07
C ARG A 30 14.74 -19.65 -5.44
N ALA A 31 15.74 -18.91 -4.94
CA ALA A 31 15.53 -17.54 -4.52
C ALA A 31 14.82 -16.77 -5.65
N PRO A 32 13.84 -15.92 -5.35
CA PRO A 32 13.16 -15.13 -6.37
C PRO A 32 14.23 -14.41 -7.22
N GLU A 33 14.09 -14.53 -8.51
CA GLU A 33 14.96 -13.85 -9.46
C GLU A 33 14.72 -12.35 -9.29
N PRO A 34 15.76 -11.49 -9.22
CA PRO A 34 15.56 -10.06 -9.12
C PRO A 34 14.67 -9.62 -10.29
N ALA A 35 13.69 -8.78 -10.00
CA ALA A 35 12.78 -8.26 -10.99
C ALA A 35 13.58 -7.67 -12.18
N PRO A 36 13.14 -7.87 -13.42
CA PRO A 36 13.83 -7.32 -14.58
C PRO A 36 13.95 -5.80 -14.42
N PRO A 37 15.10 -5.20 -14.81
CA PRO A 37 15.25 -3.76 -14.77
C PRO A 37 14.17 -3.10 -15.62
N CYS A 38 13.60 -1.98 -15.12
CA CYS A 38 12.63 -1.19 -15.87
C CYS A 38 13.19 -0.77 -17.22
N ALA A 39 12.32 -0.61 -18.21
CA ALA A 39 12.68 0.13 -19.40
C ALA A 39 13.09 1.59 -18.99
N PRO A 40 14.08 2.20 -19.63
CA PRO A 40 14.58 3.54 -19.23
C PRO A 40 13.48 4.60 -19.15
N GLU A 41 12.49 4.56 -20.04
CA GLU A 41 11.36 5.47 -20.07
C GLU A 41 10.38 5.25 -18.92
N SER A 42 10.36 4.03 -18.36
CA SER A 42 9.53 3.64 -17.22
C SER A 42 10.25 3.71 -15.87
N THR A 43 11.48 4.24 -15.86
CA THR A 43 12.26 4.37 -14.62
C THR A 43 12.14 5.78 -14.04
N VAL A 44 11.95 5.84 -12.73
CA VAL A 44 12.14 7.04 -11.91
C VAL A 44 13.28 6.75 -10.95
N HIS A 45 14.36 7.54 -11.05
CA HIS A 45 15.47 7.58 -10.11
C HIS A 45 15.63 9.03 -9.67
N GLU A 46 15.28 9.32 -8.43
CA GLU A 46 15.28 10.71 -7.93
C GLU A 46 15.95 10.78 -6.56
N THR A 47 16.82 11.77 -6.42
CA THR A 47 17.46 12.10 -5.14
C THR A 47 16.81 13.33 -4.55
N LEU A 48 16.15 13.16 -3.41
CA LEU A 48 15.56 14.27 -2.67
C LEU A 48 16.62 15.16 -2.03
N PRO A 49 16.31 16.44 -1.73
CA PRO A 49 17.29 17.39 -1.17
C PRO A 49 17.97 16.93 0.13
N ASN A 50 17.35 16.02 0.87
CA ASN A 50 17.89 15.44 2.11
C ASN A 50 18.81 14.23 1.86
N GLY A 51 19.00 13.83 0.60
CA GLY A 51 19.88 12.72 0.20
C GLY A 51 19.18 11.36 0.20
N THR A 52 17.86 11.31 0.42
CA THR A 52 17.07 10.10 0.21
C THR A 52 16.90 9.87 -1.28
N VAL A 53 17.14 8.65 -1.72
CA VAL A 53 17.02 8.23 -3.12
C VAL A 53 15.88 7.26 -3.26
N TRP A 54 14.99 7.53 -4.19
CA TRP A 54 13.92 6.63 -4.58
C TRP A 54 14.17 6.09 -5.99
N ASP A 55 14.09 4.78 -6.12
CA ASP A 55 14.17 4.04 -7.38
C ASP A 55 12.90 3.24 -7.57
N LEU A 56 12.27 3.36 -8.74
CA LEU A 56 11.06 2.62 -9.07
C LEU A 56 10.81 2.50 -10.56
N CYS A 57 9.98 1.54 -10.93
CA CYS A 57 9.33 1.47 -12.24
C CYS A 57 7.92 2.07 -12.17
N TRP A 58 7.45 2.58 -13.29
CA TRP A 58 6.07 3.00 -13.45
C TRP A 58 5.52 2.61 -14.82
N HIS A 59 4.23 2.36 -14.87
CA HIS A 59 3.50 2.23 -16.13
C HIS A 59 2.04 2.66 -15.93
N MET A 60 1.34 2.86 -17.04
CA MET A 60 -0.12 3.02 -17.01
C MET A 60 -0.74 1.67 -17.38
N ASP A 61 -1.64 1.22 -16.54
CA ASP A 61 -2.53 0.07 -16.78
C ASP A 61 -3.87 0.60 -17.28
N GLU A 62 -4.50 -0.08 -18.25
CA GLU A 62 -5.74 0.39 -18.87
C GLU A 62 -6.85 0.67 -17.84
N ARG A 63 -6.94 -0.16 -16.82
CA ARG A 63 -7.99 -0.04 -15.78
C ARG A 63 -7.52 0.70 -14.53
N ALA A 64 -6.35 0.36 -14.00
CA ALA A 64 -5.86 0.95 -12.74
C ALA A 64 -5.25 2.35 -12.91
N GLY A 65 -4.92 2.78 -14.13
CA GLY A 65 -4.15 3.99 -14.36
C GLY A 65 -2.71 3.83 -13.90
N LEU A 66 -2.21 4.72 -13.06
CA LEU A 66 -0.82 4.72 -12.59
C LEU A 66 -0.51 3.55 -11.65
N VAL A 67 0.44 2.71 -12.06
CA VAL A 67 1.00 1.61 -11.28
C VAL A 67 2.46 1.90 -10.97
N LEU A 68 2.89 1.69 -9.72
CA LEU A 68 4.30 1.70 -9.36
C LEU A 68 4.76 0.27 -9.06
N GLU A 69 5.98 -0.06 -9.49
CA GLU A 69 6.59 -1.37 -9.31
C GLU A 69 8.05 -1.23 -8.86
N ASN A 70 8.56 -2.26 -8.20
CA ASN A 70 9.96 -2.38 -7.78
C ASN A 70 10.43 -1.15 -6.97
N VAL A 71 9.58 -0.65 -6.08
CA VAL A 71 9.86 0.57 -5.30
C VAL A 71 10.93 0.30 -4.27
N SER A 72 12.03 1.05 -4.35
CA SER A 72 13.19 0.91 -3.47
C SER A 72 13.61 2.27 -2.91
N VAL A 73 14.16 2.27 -1.70
CA VAL A 73 14.66 3.47 -1.02
C VAL A 73 16.08 3.27 -0.52
N ALA A 74 16.90 4.33 -0.63
CA ALA A 74 18.19 4.44 0.00
C ALA A 74 18.32 5.79 0.71
N TYR A 75 19.19 5.88 1.71
CA TYR A 75 19.41 7.09 2.48
C TYR A 75 20.89 7.41 2.53
N THR A 76 21.27 8.65 2.78
CA THR A 76 22.68 9.02 2.93
C THR A 76 23.41 8.16 3.97
N LYS A 77 22.74 7.82 5.09
CA LYS A 77 23.31 6.96 6.14
C LYS A 77 23.19 5.47 5.86
N TYR A 78 22.26 5.08 5.01
CA TYR A 78 22.00 3.70 4.58
C TYR A 78 22.00 3.66 3.05
N PRO A 79 23.19 3.72 2.40
CA PRO A 79 23.28 3.97 0.96
C PRO A 79 22.91 2.76 0.09
N GLN A 80 22.73 1.60 0.69
CA GLN A 80 22.28 0.44 -0.05
C GLN A 80 20.76 0.54 -0.26
N ALA A 81 20.33 0.56 -1.52
CA ALA A 81 18.92 0.55 -1.86
C ALA A 81 18.25 -0.71 -1.32
N THR A 82 17.13 -0.52 -0.64
CA THR A 82 16.32 -1.60 -0.08
C THR A 82 14.95 -1.55 -0.73
N GLN A 83 14.56 -2.64 -1.38
CA GLN A 83 13.21 -2.75 -1.96
C GLN A 83 12.18 -2.73 -0.85
N VAL A 84 11.05 -2.07 -1.10
CA VAL A 84 9.90 -1.95 -0.20
C VAL A 84 8.69 -2.64 -0.78
N LEU A 85 8.32 -2.25 -2.02
CA LEU A 85 7.14 -2.78 -2.70
C LEU A 85 7.55 -3.51 -3.98
N GLN A 86 6.89 -4.63 -4.24
CA GLN A 86 6.84 -5.24 -5.56
C GLN A 86 5.93 -4.41 -6.46
N SER A 87 4.73 -4.04 -5.95
CA SER A 87 3.83 -3.14 -6.68
C SER A 87 2.84 -2.43 -5.75
N ILE A 88 2.34 -1.28 -6.21
CA ILE A 88 1.17 -0.60 -5.64
C ILE A 88 0.31 -0.02 -6.75
N ARG A 89 -0.99 -0.24 -6.67
CA ARG A 89 -1.97 0.24 -7.65
C ARG A 89 -3.34 0.49 -7.04
N LEU A 90 -4.11 1.37 -7.66
CA LEU A 90 -5.54 1.44 -7.41
C LEU A 90 -6.20 0.14 -7.92
N ALA A 91 -7.13 -0.41 -7.16
CA ALA A 91 -7.73 -1.72 -7.44
C ALA A 91 -9.26 -1.69 -7.56
N GLN A 92 -9.90 -0.60 -7.27
CA GLN A 92 -11.27 -0.23 -7.62
C GLN A 92 -11.58 1.17 -7.08
N LEU A 93 -12.51 1.83 -7.74
CA LEU A 93 -13.27 2.94 -7.19
C LEU A 93 -14.74 2.60 -7.38
N ASN A 94 -15.42 2.30 -6.27
CA ASN A 94 -16.85 2.03 -6.27
C ASN A 94 -17.61 3.29 -5.84
N VAL A 95 -18.60 3.69 -6.63
CA VAL A 95 -19.35 4.95 -6.46
C VAL A 95 -20.85 4.67 -6.49
N PRO A 96 -21.46 4.21 -5.38
CA PRO A 96 -22.90 4.11 -5.25
C PRO A 96 -23.50 5.48 -4.91
N TYR A 97 -24.67 5.77 -5.51
CA TYR A 97 -25.46 6.97 -5.24
C TYR A 97 -26.55 6.68 -4.21
N ASP A 98 -26.79 7.62 -3.31
CA ASP A 98 -27.74 7.46 -2.19
C ASP A 98 -29.17 7.18 -2.64
N SER A 99 -29.54 7.55 -3.87
CA SER A 99 -30.84 7.19 -4.46
C SER A 99 -31.03 5.69 -4.66
N GLY A 100 -29.92 4.92 -4.76
CA GLY A 100 -29.95 3.52 -5.13
C GLY A 100 -30.22 3.26 -6.62
N ASP A 101 -30.33 4.31 -7.45
CA ASP A 101 -30.63 4.19 -8.88
C ASP A 101 -29.36 4.01 -9.72
N THR A 102 -28.22 4.41 -9.19
CA THR A 102 -26.95 4.43 -9.93
C THR A 102 -25.82 3.97 -9.04
N GLU A 103 -24.96 3.15 -9.62
CA GLU A 103 -23.69 2.71 -9.03
C GLU A 103 -22.67 2.49 -10.14
N TYR A 104 -21.41 2.86 -9.90
CA TYR A 104 -20.32 2.65 -10.82
C TYR A 104 -19.16 1.92 -10.15
N ASN A 105 -18.50 1.05 -10.90
CA ASN A 105 -17.20 0.48 -10.58
C ASN A 105 -16.19 1.09 -11.56
N ASP A 106 -15.73 2.30 -11.28
CA ASP A 106 -15.07 3.18 -12.26
C ASP A 106 -13.85 2.53 -12.93
N LEU A 107 -13.07 1.71 -12.23
CA LEU A 107 -11.93 1.04 -12.84
C LEU A 107 -12.33 -0.09 -13.78
N THR A 108 -13.30 -0.92 -13.39
CA THR A 108 -13.68 -2.11 -14.18
C THR A 108 -14.70 -1.79 -15.26
N ASP A 109 -15.49 -0.73 -15.09
CA ASP A 109 -16.48 -0.29 -16.07
C ASP A 109 -15.87 0.64 -17.13
N TYR A 110 -14.95 1.55 -16.73
CA TYR A 110 -14.35 2.58 -17.60
C TYR A 110 -12.83 2.43 -17.69
N GLY A 111 -12.13 2.48 -16.56
CA GLY A 111 -10.68 2.50 -16.46
C GLY A 111 -10.13 3.90 -16.16
N PHE A 112 -8.92 3.91 -15.56
CA PHE A 112 -8.16 5.14 -15.30
C PHE A 112 -6.97 5.30 -16.26
N GLY A 113 -6.76 4.33 -17.15
CA GLY A 113 -5.82 4.38 -18.24
C GLY A 113 -6.54 4.54 -19.59
N GLY A 114 -5.84 4.27 -20.67
CA GLY A 114 -6.42 4.23 -21.99
C GLY A 114 -7.04 5.57 -22.44
N GLY A 115 -8.32 5.50 -22.81
CA GLY A 115 -9.09 6.65 -23.31
C GLY A 115 -9.37 7.71 -22.25
N ASP A 116 -9.55 7.29 -21.02
CA ASP A 116 -9.92 8.13 -19.89
C ASP A 116 -8.70 8.76 -19.16
N LEU A 117 -7.48 8.35 -19.51
CA LEU A 117 -6.26 8.97 -19.03
C LEU A 117 -6.04 10.33 -19.68
N GLU A 118 -5.85 11.37 -18.89
CA GLU A 118 -5.65 12.73 -19.39
C GLU A 118 -4.19 13.00 -19.81
N THR A 119 -4.03 13.82 -20.84
CA THR A 119 -2.72 14.33 -21.25
C THR A 119 -2.40 15.57 -20.44
N LEU A 120 -1.36 15.53 -19.62
CA LEU A 120 -0.95 16.64 -18.74
C LEU A 120 -0.60 17.91 -19.53
N LYS A 121 -1.12 19.04 -19.06
CA LYS A 121 -0.94 20.38 -19.65
C LYS A 121 -0.62 21.39 -18.55
N GLY A 122 0.09 22.45 -18.90
CA GLY A 122 0.25 23.65 -18.09
C GLY A 122 0.45 23.40 -16.58
N GLU A 123 -0.55 23.75 -15.82
CA GLU A 123 -0.53 23.71 -14.35
C GLU A 123 -0.59 22.28 -13.77
N ASP A 124 -1.00 21.27 -14.55
CA ASP A 124 -1.14 19.87 -14.07
C ASP A 124 0.18 19.31 -13.53
N CYS A 125 1.31 19.85 -14.02
CA CYS A 125 2.66 19.44 -13.59
C CYS A 125 3.58 20.65 -13.33
N LYS A 126 3.05 21.68 -12.71
CA LYS A 126 3.82 22.88 -12.39
C LYS A 126 4.90 22.59 -11.36
N GLY A 127 6.14 22.96 -11.68
CA GLY A 127 7.29 22.73 -10.82
C GLY A 127 7.86 21.31 -10.91
N GLY A 128 7.24 20.42 -11.68
CA GLY A 128 7.69 19.06 -11.94
C GLY A 128 8.10 18.80 -13.38
N SER A 129 8.33 17.54 -13.70
CA SER A 129 8.68 17.02 -15.02
C SER A 129 7.58 16.09 -15.50
N ALA A 130 6.90 16.49 -16.58
CA ALA A 130 5.89 15.63 -17.22
C ALA A 130 6.58 14.56 -18.06
N ARG A 131 6.37 13.29 -17.72
CA ARG A 131 6.93 12.12 -18.39
C ARG A 131 5.97 11.63 -19.47
N THR A 132 6.55 11.25 -20.62
CA THR A 132 5.81 10.61 -21.70
C THR A 132 5.87 9.09 -21.50
N GLY A 133 4.73 8.44 -21.66
CA GLY A 133 4.60 7.00 -21.60
C GLY A 133 3.37 6.49 -22.35
N SER A 134 3.25 5.18 -22.45
CA SER A 134 2.06 4.51 -22.96
C SER A 134 0.84 4.87 -22.11
N ASP A 135 -0.32 5.02 -22.71
CA ASP A 135 -1.59 5.25 -22.00
C ASP A 135 -2.20 3.95 -21.41
N GLY A 136 -1.55 2.80 -21.62
CA GLY A 136 -2.01 1.51 -21.10
C GLY A 136 -3.09 0.82 -21.94
N SER A 137 -3.59 1.45 -23.00
CA SER A 137 -4.62 0.84 -23.85
C SER A 137 -4.08 -0.31 -24.70
N ALA A 138 -4.98 -1.16 -25.24
CA ALA A 138 -4.64 -2.25 -26.16
C ALA A 138 -3.96 -1.75 -27.44
N GLU A 139 -4.26 -0.51 -27.88
CA GLU A 139 -3.56 0.20 -28.96
C GLU A 139 -2.82 1.41 -28.33
N PRO A 140 -1.61 1.20 -27.76
CA PRO A 140 -0.96 2.18 -26.90
C PRO A 140 -0.59 3.46 -27.64
N ARG A 141 -0.95 4.59 -27.04
CA ARG A 141 -0.56 5.92 -27.49
C ARG A 141 0.43 6.54 -26.51
N GLN A 142 1.47 7.15 -27.04
CA GLN A 142 2.47 7.87 -26.23
C GLN A 142 1.94 9.27 -25.92
N ARG A 143 1.77 9.57 -24.64
CA ARG A 143 1.27 10.86 -24.14
C ARG A 143 2.03 11.30 -22.92
N ARG A 144 2.01 12.58 -22.58
CA ARG A 144 2.52 13.07 -21.30
C ARG A 144 1.49 12.75 -20.22
N VAL A 145 1.74 11.73 -19.44
CA VAL A 145 0.73 11.15 -18.53
C VAL A 145 1.16 11.10 -17.06
N LEU A 146 2.45 11.20 -16.78
CA LEU A 146 2.96 11.19 -15.42
C LEU A 146 3.64 12.51 -15.08
N CYS A 147 3.24 13.15 -14.00
CA CYS A 147 3.98 14.25 -13.37
C CYS A 147 4.87 13.70 -12.26
N VAL A 148 6.17 14.04 -12.33
CA VAL A 148 7.16 13.72 -11.29
C VAL A 148 7.71 15.03 -10.75
N SER A 149 7.59 15.26 -9.44
CA SER A 149 8.07 16.48 -8.78
C SER A 149 8.67 16.20 -7.40
N ALA A 150 9.66 17.00 -6.98
CA ALA A 150 10.12 17.04 -5.60
C ALA A 150 9.46 18.23 -4.89
N GLU A 151 8.66 17.97 -3.88
CA GLU A 151 7.87 18.96 -3.19
C GLU A 151 8.29 19.08 -1.71
N LYS A 152 8.19 20.30 -1.15
CA LYS A 152 8.39 20.48 0.29
C LYS A 152 7.17 19.96 1.05
N SER A 153 7.41 19.17 2.09
CA SER A 153 6.36 18.57 2.94
C SER A 153 6.30 19.12 4.38
N GLY A 154 6.91 20.28 4.61
CA GLY A 154 6.93 20.90 5.93
C GLY A 154 8.13 20.45 6.77
N LEU A 155 7.99 20.30 8.08
CA LEU A 155 9.05 19.84 8.95
C LEU A 155 9.12 18.31 8.94
N ALA A 156 10.27 17.74 8.56
CA ALA A 156 10.53 16.32 8.72
C ALA A 156 10.71 15.94 10.21
N TYR A 157 11.41 16.79 10.95
CA TYR A 157 11.51 16.67 12.42
C TYR A 157 11.92 18.00 13.04
N ARG A 158 11.71 18.09 14.36
CA ARG A 158 12.27 19.12 15.23
C ARG A 158 12.61 18.52 16.61
N LEU A 159 13.80 18.79 17.08
CA LEU A 159 14.28 18.40 18.39
C LEU A 159 14.95 19.59 19.07
N HIS A 160 14.55 19.89 20.29
CA HIS A 160 15.24 20.77 21.22
C HIS A 160 16.02 19.89 22.20
N SER A 161 17.34 19.92 22.12
CA SER A 161 18.25 19.11 22.93
C SER A 161 18.99 19.98 23.92
N TYR A 162 19.18 19.45 25.13
CA TYR A 162 20.03 20.01 26.18
C TYR A 162 21.22 19.04 26.32
N ASP A 163 22.37 19.43 25.78
CA ASP A 163 23.59 18.67 25.92
C ASP A 163 24.41 19.17 27.13
N PHE A 164 24.92 18.25 27.92
CA PHE A 164 25.78 18.56 29.07
C PHE A 164 27.22 18.21 28.72
N PRO A 165 28.01 19.15 28.14
CA PRO A 165 29.43 18.89 27.88
C PRO A 165 30.15 18.54 29.15
N GLU A 166 31.15 17.65 29.09
CA GLU A 166 31.94 17.25 30.23
C GLU A 166 32.60 18.48 30.87
N GLY A 167 32.32 18.69 32.17
CA GLY A 167 32.83 19.82 32.94
C GLY A 167 32.05 21.14 32.80
N ALA A 168 30.94 21.15 32.06
CA ALA A 168 30.05 22.32 31.98
C ALA A 168 29.08 22.37 33.16
N GLU A 169 28.92 23.56 33.77
CA GLU A 169 27.92 23.80 34.83
C GLU A 169 26.52 23.98 34.27
N GLU A 170 26.41 24.41 33.01
CA GLU A 170 25.16 24.68 32.34
C GLU A 170 25.06 23.84 31.02
N PRO A 171 23.86 23.40 30.67
CA PRO A 171 23.65 22.68 29.43
C PRO A 171 23.82 23.59 28.21
N THR A 172 24.30 23.03 27.12
CA THR A 172 24.25 23.67 25.82
C THR A 172 22.92 23.34 25.15
N GLU A 173 22.18 24.37 24.83
CA GLU A 173 20.91 24.23 24.12
C GLU A 173 21.16 24.14 22.62
N THR A 174 20.61 23.10 21.98
CA THR A 174 20.74 22.88 20.54
C THR A 174 19.38 22.57 19.93
N ILE A 175 19.01 23.28 18.86
CA ILE A 175 17.80 23.01 18.10
C ILE A 175 18.16 22.34 16.79
N TYR A 176 17.69 21.12 16.61
CA TYR A 176 17.74 20.39 15.37
C TYR A 176 16.40 20.46 14.67
N SER A 177 16.37 20.90 13.43
CA SER A 177 15.17 20.88 12.60
C SER A 177 15.53 20.66 11.15
N LYS A 178 14.64 20.04 10.39
CA LYS A 178 14.86 19.74 8.98
C LYS A 178 13.60 19.93 8.16
N GLN A 179 13.74 20.56 6.99
CA GLN A 179 12.69 20.64 5.98
C GLN A 179 12.50 19.26 5.37
N GLY A 180 11.27 18.73 5.36
CA GLY A 180 10.89 17.51 4.67
C GLY A 180 10.65 17.74 3.17
N HIS A 181 10.86 16.67 2.39
CA HIS A 181 10.60 16.64 0.96
C HIS A 181 9.97 15.31 0.57
N ASP A 182 9.05 15.38 -0.39
CA ASP A 182 8.41 14.22 -0.99
C ASP A 182 8.74 14.18 -2.48
N LEU A 183 9.06 13.01 -2.98
CA LEU A 183 8.94 12.70 -4.40
C LEU A 183 7.47 12.42 -4.70
N VAL A 184 6.86 13.23 -5.56
CA VAL A 184 5.44 13.13 -5.88
C VAL A 184 5.27 12.65 -7.32
N LEU A 185 4.49 11.59 -7.48
CA LEU A 185 4.09 11.04 -8.77
C LEU A 185 2.58 11.16 -8.88
N ARG A 186 2.07 11.79 -9.94
CA ARG A 186 0.62 11.92 -10.16
C ARG A 186 0.23 11.74 -11.61
N ALA A 187 -0.94 11.10 -11.79
CA ALA A 187 -1.64 10.98 -13.07
C ALA A 187 -3.08 11.46 -12.90
N ILE A 188 -3.70 11.88 -13.99
CA ILE A 188 -5.08 12.39 -14.00
C ILE A 188 -5.90 11.54 -14.96
N SER A 189 -7.07 11.11 -14.51
CA SER A 189 -8.03 10.33 -15.29
C SER A 189 -9.39 11.00 -15.23
N LYS A 190 -10.15 10.96 -16.34
CA LYS A 190 -11.48 11.54 -16.41
C LYS A 190 -12.51 10.45 -16.65
N VAL A 191 -13.42 10.27 -15.70
CA VAL A 191 -14.54 9.33 -15.82
C VAL A 191 -15.84 10.13 -15.74
N GLY A 192 -16.55 10.20 -16.85
CA GLY A 192 -17.76 11.01 -16.94
C GLY A 192 -17.48 12.51 -16.68
N TRP A 193 -18.07 13.05 -15.63
CA TRP A 193 -17.91 14.46 -15.21
C TRP A 193 -16.81 14.66 -14.16
N TYR A 194 -16.38 13.57 -13.53
CA TYR A 194 -15.32 13.59 -12.53
C TYR A 194 -13.95 13.48 -13.16
N GLU A 195 -12.99 14.15 -12.55
CA GLU A 195 -11.57 13.95 -12.77
C GLU A 195 -10.93 13.42 -11.50
N TYR A 196 -10.13 12.38 -11.63
CA TYR A 196 -9.45 11.73 -10.52
C TYR A 196 -7.94 11.90 -10.63
N VAL A 197 -7.34 12.34 -9.53
CA VAL A 197 -5.89 12.49 -9.41
C VAL A 197 -5.36 11.33 -8.58
N THR A 198 -4.74 10.34 -9.23
CA THR A 198 -3.98 9.29 -8.54
C THR A 198 -2.61 9.86 -8.17
N GLU A 199 -2.30 9.91 -6.88
CA GLU A 199 -1.05 10.48 -6.38
C GLU A 199 -0.35 9.54 -5.40
N TYR A 200 0.96 9.34 -5.62
CA TYR A 200 1.87 8.72 -4.67
C TYR A 200 2.88 9.76 -4.19
N ARG A 201 3.10 9.81 -2.88
CA ARG A 201 4.13 10.64 -2.25
C ARG A 201 5.12 9.73 -1.53
N LEU A 202 6.36 9.75 -2.00
CA LEU A 202 7.45 8.98 -1.43
C LEU A 202 8.31 9.94 -0.63
N GLN A 203 8.25 9.82 0.70
CA GLN A 203 8.80 10.80 1.63
C GLN A 203 10.28 10.54 1.90
N ASP A 204 10.97 11.55 2.36
CA ASP A 204 12.42 11.45 2.61
C ASP A 204 12.80 10.63 3.86
N ASP A 205 11.84 10.26 4.70
CA ASP A 205 12.01 9.31 5.81
C ASP A 205 11.67 7.86 5.41
N GLY A 206 11.21 7.63 4.17
CA GLY A 206 10.84 6.34 3.64
C GLY A 206 9.35 6.02 3.69
N ALA A 207 8.52 6.90 4.22
CA ALA A 207 7.07 6.70 4.18
C ALA A 207 6.52 6.86 2.75
N ILE A 208 5.43 6.15 2.46
CA ILE A 208 4.74 6.19 1.17
C ILE A 208 3.28 6.51 1.43
N SER A 209 2.81 7.66 0.90
CA SER A 209 1.39 7.98 0.88
C SER A 209 0.78 7.61 -0.47
N ALA A 210 -0.33 6.90 -0.46
CA ALA A 210 -1.16 6.65 -1.64
C ALA A 210 -2.50 7.34 -1.47
N ARG A 211 -2.88 8.18 -2.41
CA ARG A 211 -4.13 8.93 -2.30
C ARG A 211 -4.79 9.20 -3.64
N LEU A 212 -6.10 9.33 -3.59
CA LEU A 212 -6.96 9.67 -4.72
C LEU A 212 -7.64 10.99 -4.43
N GLY A 213 -7.51 11.94 -5.35
CA GLY A 213 -8.25 13.21 -5.33
C GLY A 213 -9.39 13.15 -6.33
N ALA A 214 -10.59 13.50 -5.90
CA ALA A 214 -11.76 13.64 -6.77
C ALA A 214 -12.04 15.13 -7.01
N THR A 215 -12.28 15.53 -8.26
CA THR A 215 -12.54 16.89 -8.70
C THR A 215 -13.36 16.86 -10.00
N GLY A 216 -13.41 17.96 -10.76
CA GLY A 216 -14.17 18.09 -12.00
C GLY A 216 -15.49 18.81 -11.78
N ASP A 217 -16.56 18.24 -12.27
CA ASP A 217 -17.92 18.79 -12.14
C ASP A 217 -18.87 17.79 -11.49
N LEU A 218 -19.86 18.28 -10.75
CA LEU A 218 -21.01 17.47 -10.36
C LEU A 218 -21.76 17.05 -11.63
N SER A 219 -22.10 15.75 -11.74
CA SER A 219 -22.80 15.24 -12.90
C SER A 219 -24.20 15.85 -13.02
N PRO A 220 -24.53 16.58 -14.10
CA PRO A 220 -25.86 17.16 -14.26
C PRO A 220 -26.96 16.11 -14.45
N GLY A 221 -26.59 14.90 -14.88
CA GLY A 221 -27.51 13.77 -14.96
C GLY A 221 -27.97 13.22 -13.60
N ASN A 222 -27.24 13.58 -12.56
CA ASN A 222 -27.49 13.14 -11.18
C ASN A 222 -28.00 14.30 -10.30
N TYR A 223 -28.62 15.32 -10.89
CA TYR A 223 -29.37 16.32 -10.16
C TYR A 223 -30.78 15.79 -9.94
N TYR A 224 -31.09 15.52 -8.68
CA TYR A 224 -32.37 14.93 -8.26
C TYR A 224 -33.32 16.01 -7.68
N ASN A 225 -34.48 15.53 -7.25
CA ASN A 225 -35.41 16.35 -6.47
C ASN A 225 -34.98 16.40 -4.98
N ALA A 226 -35.78 17.10 -4.18
CA ALA A 226 -35.52 17.31 -2.77
C ALA A 226 -35.48 15.99 -1.94
N ASP A 227 -36.03 14.92 -2.46
CA ASP A 227 -36.11 13.63 -1.72
C ASP A 227 -34.83 12.80 -1.85
N GLN A 228 -34.01 13.08 -2.89
CA GLN A 228 -32.86 12.24 -3.26
C GLN A 228 -31.55 13.01 -3.43
N GLY A 229 -31.55 14.32 -3.30
CA GLY A 229 -30.39 15.17 -3.47
C GLY A 229 -30.22 16.18 -2.35
N TRP A 230 -29.00 16.71 -2.24
CA TRP A 230 -28.69 17.81 -1.33
C TRP A 230 -28.89 19.16 -2.01
N PRO A 231 -29.56 20.15 -1.35
CA PRO A 231 -29.81 21.45 -1.95
C PRO A 231 -28.53 22.26 -2.10
N ILE A 232 -28.29 22.74 -3.32
CA ILE A 232 -27.18 23.64 -3.67
C ILE A 232 -27.66 24.79 -4.55
N GLY A 233 -26.77 25.73 -4.81
CA GLY A 233 -27.03 26.82 -5.71
C GLY A 233 -27.91 27.94 -5.13
N LYS A 234 -28.15 28.95 -5.95
CA LYS A 234 -28.85 30.16 -5.51
C LYS A 234 -30.28 29.87 -5.08
N GLY A 235 -30.51 30.04 -3.79
CA GLY A 235 -31.81 29.77 -3.17
C GLY A 235 -32.10 28.29 -2.95
N ALA A 236 -31.10 27.47 -2.95
CA ALA A 236 -31.18 26.01 -2.73
C ALA A 236 -32.24 25.36 -3.65
N ARG A 237 -32.16 25.65 -4.95
CA ARG A 237 -33.13 25.17 -5.95
C ARG A 237 -32.68 23.97 -6.73
N ASP A 238 -31.37 23.71 -6.75
CA ASP A 238 -30.77 22.57 -7.38
C ASP A 238 -30.52 21.50 -6.32
N PHE A 239 -30.60 20.24 -6.69
CA PHE A 239 -30.43 19.11 -5.77
C PHE A 239 -29.42 18.15 -6.39
N ALA A 240 -28.17 18.24 -5.92
CA ALA A 240 -27.10 17.34 -6.38
C ALA A 240 -27.13 16.02 -5.63
N ALA A 241 -26.92 14.93 -6.35
CA ALA A 241 -26.96 13.59 -5.78
C ALA A 241 -25.81 13.34 -4.79
N MET A 242 -26.15 12.88 -3.61
CA MET A 242 -25.19 12.38 -2.63
C MET A 242 -24.70 11.00 -3.06
N HIS A 243 -23.42 10.70 -2.83
CA HIS A 243 -22.81 9.44 -3.22
C HIS A 243 -21.56 9.15 -2.40
N TYR A 244 -21.15 7.89 -2.38
CA TYR A 244 -19.91 7.46 -1.74
C TYR A 244 -18.79 7.29 -2.77
N HIS A 245 -17.58 7.53 -2.34
CA HIS A 245 -16.37 7.13 -3.03
C HIS A 245 -15.64 6.10 -2.16
N SER A 246 -15.63 4.84 -2.59
CA SER A 246 -14.88 3.78 -1.92
C SER A 246 -13.73 3.34 -2.83
N ALA A 247 -12.53 3.81 -2.52
CA ALA A 247 -11.32 3.47 -3.27
C ALA A 247 -10.58 2.31 -2.59
N PHE A 248 -10.22 1.32 -3.40
CA PHE A 248 -9.45 0.15 -2.98
C PHE A 248 -8.08 0.20 -3.61
N TRP A 249 -7.05 -0.06 -2.81
CA TRP A 249 -5.68 -0.14 -3.25
C TRP A 249 -5.16 -1.55 -3.02
N ARG A 250 -4.39 -2.08 -3.98
CA ARG A 250 -3.67 -3.34 -3.86
C ARG A 250 -2.19 -3.03 -3.68
N VAL A 251 -1.64 -3.49 -2.56
CA VAL A 251 -0.24 -3.28 -2.17
C VAL A 251 0.44 -4.62 -2.02
N ASP A 252 1.46 -4.85 -2.82
CA ASP A 252 2.29 -6.04 -2.83
C ASP A 252 3.68 -5.67 -2.31
N PHE A 253 4.05 -6.17 -1.13
CA PHE A 253 5.33 -5.90 -0.50
C PHE A 253 6.40 -6.86 -0.98
N ASN A 254 7.66 -6.40 -0.97
CA ASN A 254 8.82 -7.23 -1.21
C ASN A 254 10.02 -6.64 -0.46
N ILE A 255 9.92 -6.58 0.86
CA ILE A 255 10.91 -5.89 1.71
C ILE A 255 12.27 -6.58 1.60
N ASP A 256 13.29 -5.82 1.12
CA ASP A 256 14.65 -6.27 0.89
C ASP A 256 14.72 -7.42 -0.15
N GLY A 257 13.75 -7.51 -1.06
CA GLY A 257 13.68 -8.55 -2.10
C GLY A 257 13.55 -9.97 -1.53
N LYS A 258 12.97 -10.12 -0.33
CA LYS A 258 12.82 -11.42 0.35
C LYS A 258 11.45 -12.05 0.15
N GLY A 259 10.42 -11.22 -0.04
CA GLY A 259 9.04 -11.69 -0.12
C GLY A 259 8.58 -12.41 1.16
N HIS A 260 7.38 -12.95 1.12
CA HIS A 260 6.82 -13.76 2.22
C HIS A 260 6.73 -13.00 3.55
N GLU A 261 6.28 -11.75 3.50
CA GLU A 261 6.06 -10.92 4.67
C GLU A 261 5.08 -11.60 5.63
N THR A 262 5.30 -11.37 6.93
CA THR A 262 4.37 -11.80 7.97
C THR A 262 3.45 -10.64 8.31
N VAL A 263 2.14 -10.89 8.26
CA VAL A 263 1.14 -9.91 8.69
C VAL A 263 0.98 -9.98 10.21
N GLU A 264 1.22 -8.87 10.88
CA GLU A 264 1.06 -8.74 12.32
C GLU A 264 0.00 -7.69 12.65
N GLN A 265 -0.95 -8.06 13.52
CA GLN A 265 -1.96 -7.16 14.07
C GLN A 265 -1.63 -6.84 15.52
N TYR A 266 -1.81 -5.61 15.88
CA TYR A 266 -1.62 -5.10 17.25
C TYR A 266 -2.91 -4.46 17.75
N ASP A 267 -3.34 -4.88 18.95
CA ASP A 267 -4.51 -4.33 19.63
C ASP A 267 -4.08 -3.76 20.97
N THR A 268 -4.44 -2.50 21.25
CA THR A 268 -4.18 -1.83 22.52
C THR A 268 -5.46 -1.65 23.28
N LYS A 269 -5.48 -2.06 24.54
CA LYS A 269 -6.62 -1.94 25.43
C LYS A 269 -6.22 -1.56 26.85
N THR A 270 -7.18 -1.11 27.63
CA THR A 270 -7.01 -0.82 29.05
C THR A 270 -6.74 -2.12 29.84
N ASP A 271 -5.73 -2.11 30.72
CA ASP A 271 -5.37 -3.19 31.63
C ASP A 271 -5.11 -2.63 33.05
N GLY A 272 -6.21 -2.31 33.73
CA GLY A 272 -6.16 -1.75 35.07
C GLY A 272 -5.85 -0.27 35.14
N GLN A 273 -5.59 0.19 36.38
CA GLN A 273 -5.30 1.59 36.73
C GLN A 273 -3.82 1.77 37.10
N GLY A 274 -3.19 2.77 36.50
CA GLY A 274 -1.89 3.27 36.97
C GLY A 274 -2.04 4.35 38.03
N GLU A 275 -0.94 4.98 38.38
CA GLU A 275 -0.93 6.04 39.39
C GLU A 275 -1.73 7.27 38.97
N MET A 276 -1.57 7.70 37.73
CA MET A 276 -2.21 8.93 37.19
C MET A 276 -3.26 8.66 36.12
N SER A 277 -3.22 7.53 35.45
CA SER A 277 -4.13 7.18 34.36
C SER A 277 -4.31 5.67 34.21
N ALA A 278 -5.24 5.23 33.36
CA ALA A 278 -5.37 3.83 33.04
C ALA A 278 -4.12 3.26 32.38
N LYS A 279 -3.73 2.05 32.79
CA LYS A 279 -2.69 1.29 32.08
C LYS A 279 -3.20 0.80 30.75
N LEU A 280 -2.36 0.87 29.74
CA LEU A 280 -2.61 0.31 28.42
C LEU A 280 -1.67 -0.85 28.15
N VAL A 281 -2.18 -1.92 27.58
CA VAL A 281 -1.42 -3.09 27.14
C VAL A 281 -1.69 -3.33 25.67
N THR A 282 -0.60 -3.47 24.91
CA THR A 282 -0.64 -3.83 23.49
C THR A 282 -0.33 -5.31 23.33
N SER A 283 -1.24 -6.04 22.72
CA SER A 283 -1.06 -7.44 22.34
C SER A 283 -0.76 -7.54 20.83
N LYS A 284 0.03 -8.55 20.47
CA LYS A 284 0.35 -8.87 19.07
C LYS A 284 -0.29 -10.20 18.69
N GLN A 285 -0.83 -10.26 17.49
CA GLN A 285 -1.33 -11.45 16.82
C GLN A 285 -0.74 -11.53 15.41
N THR A 286 -0.26 -12.72 15.03
CA THR A 286 0.06 -12.99 13.62
C THR A 286 -1.22 -13.39 12.89
N ILE A 287 -1.49 -12.75 11.79
CA ILE A 287 -2.57 -13.11 10.88
C ILE A 287 -2.03 -14.20 9.96
N ALA A 288 -2.45 -15.43 10.20
CA ALA A 288 -1.92 -16.59 9.49
C ALA A 288 -2.74 -17.00 8.27
N LYS A 289 -3.96 -16.47 8.13
CA LYS A 289 -4.89 -16.78 7.05
C LYS A 289 -5.44 -15.52 6.42
N GLU A 290 -5.90 -15.67 5.21
CA GLU A 290 -6.62 -14.62 4.51
C GLU A 290 -7.80 -14.13 5.33
N GLY A 291 -8.15 -12.85 5.16
CA GLY A 291 -9.26 -12.27 5.90
C GLY A 291 -9.33 -10.75 5.83
N SER A 292 -10.47 -10.24 6.23
CA SER A 292 -10.80 -8.81 6.26
C SER A 292 -10.88 -8.29 7.70
N PHE A 293 -10.33 -7.10 7.93
CA PHE A 293 -10.15 -6.55 9.27
C PHE A 293 -10.58 -5.07 9.32
N THR A 294 -11.16 -4.69 10.46
CA THR A 294 -11.62 -3.32 10.71
C THR A 294 -10.83 -2.70 11.85
N LYS A 295 -10.50 -1.42 11.75
CA LYS A 295 -9.83 -0.65 12.77
C LYS A 295 -10.72 -0.51 14.01
N ALA A 296 -10.24 -0.97 15.14
CA ALA A 296 -10.94 -0.89 16.41
C ALA A 296 -9.92 -0.86 17.56
N ASN A 297 -10.25 -0.26 18.71
CA ASN A 297 -9.43 -0.34 19.93
C ASN A 297 -7.95 -0.01 19.71
N GLN A 298 -7.66 1.04 18.97
CA GLN A 298 -6.29 1.43 18.61
C GLN A 298 -5.55 0.29 17.87
N ARG A 299 -6.27 -0.50 17.08
CA ARG A 299 -5.72 -1.55 16.22
C ARG A 299 -4.88 -0.96 15.10
N TRP A 300 -3.77 -1.63 14.82
CA TRP A 300 -2.94 -1.34 13.66
C TRP A 300 -2.29 -2.63 13.14
N TRP A 301 -1.78 -2.56 11.92
CA TRP A 301 -1.16 -3.69 11.24
C TRP A 301 0.20 -3.31 10.68
N ARG A 302 1.11 -4.29 10.63
CA ARG A 302 2.33 -4.18 9.86
C ARG A 302 2.60 -5.44 9.06
N LEU A 303 3.32 -5.27 7.96
CA LEU A 303 3.93 -6.36 7.21
C LEU A 303 5.42 -6.34 7.53
N ALA A 304 5.93 -7.43 8.09
CA ALA A 304 7.31 -7.57 8.52
C ALA A 304 8.01 -8.65 7.68
N SER A 305 9.21 -8.34 7.17
CA SER A 305 10.01 -9.30 6.42
C SER A 305 10.78 -10.23 7.38
N PRO A 306 10.50 -11.54 7.41
CA PRO A 306 11.24 -12.47 8.25
C PRO A 306 12.72 -12.59 7.87
N GLY A 307 13.03 -12.32 6.60
CA GLY A 307 14.36 -12.43 6.02
C GLY A 307 15.23 -11.17 6.10
N SER A 308 14.68 -10.05 6.55
CA SER A 308 15.38 -8.76 6.57
C SER A 308 15.38 -8.11 7.96
N ARG A 309 16.52 -7.56 8.35
CA ARG A 309 16.70 -6.91 9.66
C ARG A 309 17.48 -5.62 9.53
N ASN A 310 17.14 -4.65 10.38
CA ASN A 310 17.93 -3.45 10.56
C ASN A 310 19.21 -3.71 11.39
N ASP A 311 20.04 -2.69 11.61
CA ASP A 311 21.30 -2.81 12.36
C ASP A 311 21.09 -3.18 13.84
N ASP A 312 19.94 -2.82 14.42
CA ASP A 312 19.54 -3.22 15.77
C ASP A 312 18.90 -4.63 15.82
N ARG A 313 18.91 -5.36 14.68
CA ARG A 313 18.38 -6.72 14.49
C ARG A 313 16.86 -6.87 14.59
N HIS A 314 16.11 -5.78 14.54
CA HIS A 314 14.66 -5.84 14.41
C HIS A 314 14.28 -6.18 12.97
N LEU A 315 13.13 -6.86 12.79
CA LEU A 315 12.58 -7.13 11.46
C LEU A 315 12.18 -5.81 10.78
N ARG A 316 12.69 -5.60 9.57
CA ARG A 316 12.22 -4.49 8.74
C ARG A 316 10.76 -4.68 8.41
N SER A 317 9.98 -3.63 8.52
CA SER A 317 8.54 -3.67 8.29
C SER A 317 7.98 -2.32 7.88
N TYR A 318 6.74 -2.36 7.40
CA TYR A 318 5.90 -1.18 7.17
C TYR A 318 4.58 -1.31 7.91
N GLU A 319 4.18 -0.23 8.55
CA GLU A 319 2.91 -0.07 9.24
C GLU A 319 1.89 0.62 8.32
N LEU A 320 0.65 0.09 8.31
CA LEU A 320 -0.47 0.77 7.69
C LEU A 320 -1.05 1.83 8.62
N VAL A 321 -1.07 3.08 8.15
CA VAL A 321 -1.73 4.20 8.83
C VAL A 321 -2.92 4.63 8.01
N THR A 322 -4.13 4.36 8.49
CA THR A 322 -5.37 4.84 7.87
C THR A 322 -5.96 5.95 8.73
N ASN A 323 -6.51 6.96 8.08
CA ASN A 323 -7.25 8.03 8.75
C ASN A 323 -8.72 7.66 8.99
N GLY A 324 -9.08 6.40 8.73
CA GLY A 324 -10.45 5.94 8.67
C GLY A 324 -11.10 6.35 7.34
N GLY A 325 -12.40 6.14 7.25
CA GLY A 325 -13.19 6.52 6.09
C GLY A 325 -14.61 6.06 6.28
N ASP A 326 -15.53 6.74 5.64
CA ASP A 326 -16.92 6.37 5.65
C ASP A 326 -17.11 5.01 4.98
N THR A 327 -18.04 4.23 5.48
CA THR A 327 -18.44 2.94 4.91
C THR A 327 -19.83 3.07 4.31
N TYR A 328 -20.06 2.43 3.16
CA TYR A 328 -21.38 2.35 2.59
C TYR A 328 -22.07 1.10 3.13
N GLU A 329 -23.14 1.29 3.94
CA GLU A 329 -23.76 0.20 4.72
C GLU A 329 -24.27 -0.94 3.83
N ALA A 330 -24.76 -0.63 2.63
CA ALA A 330 -25.29 -1.60 1.70
C ALA A 330 -24.23 -2.51 1.05
N HIS A 331 -22.95 -2.15 1.16
CA HIS A 331 -21.84 -2.84 0.51
C HIS A 331 -20.88 -3.46 1.54
N PRO A 332 -20.98 -4.78 1.79
CA PRO A 332 -20.13 -5.46 2.78
C PRO A 332 -18.63 -5.31 2.54
N GLU A 333 -18.19 -5.23 1.29
CA GLU A 333 -16.79 -5.04 0.92
C GLU A 333 -16.22 -3.68 1.37
N THR A 334 -17.06 -2.69 1.64
CA THR A 334 -16.64 -1.37 2.14
C THR A 334 -16.51 -1.33 3.67
N GLN A 335 -16.93 -2.38 4.39
CA GLN A 335 -16.89 -2.39 5.86
C GLN A 335 -15.47 -2.60 6.42
N PRO A 336 -14.64 -3.49 5.87
CA PRO A 336 -13.24 -3.62 6.31
C PRO A 336 -12.39 -2.42 5.91
N ASP A 337 -11.42 -2.07 6.75
CA ASP A 337 -10.38 -1.08 6.42
C ASP A 337 -9.22 -1.72 5.65
N VAL A 338 -8.94 -2.99 5.93
CA VAL A 338 -7.88 -3.75 5.27
C VAL A 338 -8.27 -5.21 5.09
N THR A 339 -7.85 -5.77 3.97
CA THR A 339 -7.97 -7.21 3.69
C THR A 339 -6.58 -7.75 3.30
N PHE A 340 -6.27 -8.95 3.75
CA PHE A 340 -5.05 -9.65 3.37
C PHE A 340 -5.42 -10.94 2.63
N THR A 341 -4.83 -11.10 1.43
CA THR A 341 -4.95 -12.30 0.60
C THR A 341 -3.57 -12.75 0.15
N ASN A 342 -3.44 -13.95 -0.38
CA ASN A 342 -2.23 -14.33 -1.11
C ASN A 342 -2.16 -13.61 -2.46
N ASN A 343 -0.97 -13.53 -3.02
CA ASN A 343 -0.71 -12.93 -4.32
C ASN A 343 -1.13 -13.86 -5.44
N HIS A 344 -2.36 -13.72 -5.92
CA HIS A 344 -2.88 -14.42 -7.09
C HIS A 344 -2.96 -13.48 -8.28
N ALA A 345 -2.40 -13.88 -9.43
CA ALA A 345 -2.33 -13.06 -10.64
C ALA A 345 -3.71 -12.64 -11.17
N CYS A 346 -4.74 -13.45 -10.92
CA CYS A 346 -6.11 -13.15 -11.35
C CYS A 346 -6.88 -12.25 -10.38
N GLU A 347 -6.40 -12.01 -9.16
CA GLU A 347 -7.05 -11.20 -8.12
C GLU A 347 -6.53 -9.76 -8.18
N MET A 348 -7.06 -8.96 -9.11
CA MET A 348 -6.54 -7.63 -9.39
C MET A 348 -7.49 -6.49 -9.01
N TYR A 349 -8.80 -6.76 -8.89
CA TYR A 349 -9.81 -5.74 -8.63
C TYR A 349 -10.68 -6.15 -7.44
N ALA A 350 -10.91 -5.19 -6.52
CA ALA A 350 -11.65 -5.43 -5.29
C ALA A 350 -13.14 -5.76 -5.51
N THR A 351 -13.73 -5.24 -6.60
CA THR A 351 -15.07 -5.58 -7.08
C THR A 351 -15.05 -5.65 -8.61
N GLY A 352 -16.01 -6.33 -9.21
CA GLY A 352 -16.11 -6.44 -10.67
C GLY A 352 -14.92 -7.15 -11.33
N ASN A 353 -14.22 -8.00 -10.60
CA ASN A 353 -13.08 -8.76 -11.13
C ASN A 353 -13.58 -9.88 -12.02
N ALA A 354 -13.53 -9.65 -13.33
CA ALA A 354 -14.04 -10.56 -14.36
C ALA A 354 -12.95 -11.41 -15.01
N ASP A 355 -11.81 -11.61 -14.35
CA ASP A 355 -10.72 -12.41 -14.88
C ASP A 355 -11.16 -13.88 -15.05
N PRO A 356 -11.02 -14.47 -16.25
CA PRO A 356 -11.43 -15.85 -16.50
C PRO A 356 -10.63 -16.88 -15.71
N GLU A 357 -9.43 -16.54 -15.22
CA GLU A 357 -8.63 -17.39 -14.36
C GLU A 357 -9.17 -17.43 -12.92
N CYS A 358 -10.03 -16.47 -12.54
CA CYS A 358 -10.73 -16.41 -11.25
C CYS A 358 -12.27 -16.49 -11.40
N PRO A 359 -12.85 -17.48 -12.08
CA PRO A 359 -14.25 -17.48 -12.50
C PRO A 359 -15.28 -17.48 -11.36
N ARG A 360 -14.86 -17.75 -10.12
CA ARG A 360 -15.69 -17.74 -8.91
C ARG A 360 -15.29 -16.68 -7.89
N ARG A 361 -14.31 -15.85 -8.22
CA ARG A 361 -13.73 -14.85 -7.33
C ARG A 361 -13.89 -13.48 -7.98
N GLN A 362 -15.04 -12.86 -7.74
CA GLN A 362 -15.40 -11.60 -8.37
C GLN A 362 -15.03 -10.36 -7.54
N GLY A 363 -14.62 -10.55 -6.29
CA GLY A 363 -14.26 -9.45 -5.43
C GLY A 363 -13.52 -9.87 -4.18
N ILE A 364 -13.12 -8.86 -3.42
CA ILE A 364 -12.24 -8.97 -2.26
C ILE A 364 -12.78 -9.88 -1.16
N LEU A 365 -14.12 -9.94 -0.99
CA LEU A 365 -14.73 -10.83 -0.01
C LEU A 365 -14.64 -12.29 -0.43
N ASP A 366 -14.75 -12.56 -1.74
CA ASP A 366 -14.57 -13.91 -2.28
C ASP A 366 -13.10 -14.34 -2.14
N PHE A 367 -12.15 -13.45 -2.41
CA PHE A 367 -10.71 -13.73 -2.29
C PHE A 367 -10.38 -14.14 -0.86
N ALA A 368 -10.84 -13.36 0.12
CA ALA A 368 -10.55 -13.57 1.54
C ALA A 368 -11.37 -14.68 2.21
N SER A 369 -12.31 -15.34 1.49
CA SER A 369 -13.23 -16.33 2.08
C SER A 369 -12.78 -17.78 1.96
N ASN A 370 -11.66 -18.05 1.27
CA ASN A 370 -11.19 -19.41 0.97
C ASN A 370 -10.40 -20.08 2.10
N ASP A 371 -10.10 -19.34 3.19
CA ASP A 371 -9.40 -19.80 4.39
C ASP A 371 -7.94 -20.25 4.12
N GLU A 372 -7.31 -19.74 3.05
CA GLU A 372 -5.92 -20.03 2.71
C GLU A 372 -4.94 -19.50 3.76
N GLU A 373 -3.84 -20.24 3.97
CA GLU A 373 -2.71 -19.75 4.75
C GLU A 373 -1.97 -18.65 3.99
N LEU A 374 -1.73 -17.52 4.64
CA LEU A 374 -0.93 -16.43 4.08
C LEU A 374 0.54 -16.86 3.94
N LYS A 375 1.02 -16.89 2.71
CA LYS A 375 2.41 -17.25 2.34
C LYS A 375 3.10 -16.13 1.58
N ASP A 376 2.37 -15.40 0.78
CA ASP A 376 2.81 -14.27 -0.03
C ASP A 376 1.71 -13.20 0.05
N PRO A 377 1.62 -12.46 1.19
CA PRO A 377 0.49 -11.61 1.47
C PRO A 377 0.47 -10.34 0.62
N VAL A 378 -0.67 -10.08 0.02
CA VAL A 378 -1.05 -8.80 -0.57
C VAL A 378 -1.99 -8.09 0.39
N MET A 379 -1.74 -6.80 0.59
CA MET A 379 -2.58 -5.94 1.41
C MET A 379 -3.53 -5.12 0.52
N TRP A 380 -4.82 -5.24 0.80
CA TRP A 380 -5.86 -4.42 0.18
C TRP A 380 -6.32 -3.37 1.18
N VAL A 381 -6.13 -2.11 0.85
CA VAL A 381 -6.53 -0.98 1.72
C VAL A 381 -7.72 -0.29 1.11
N ARG A 382 -8.79 -0.16 1.89
CA ARG A 382 -9.96 0.63 1.51
C ARG A 382 -9.91 1.98 2.20
N VAL A 383 -10.15 3.03 1.42
CA VAL A 383 -10.42 4.39 1.91
C VAL A 383 -11.67 4.91 1.25
N GLY A 384 -12.40 5.78 1.91
CA GLY A 384 -13.64 6.29 1.34
C GLY A 384 -14.19 7.50 2.06
N PHE A 385 -15.09 8.23 1.40
CA PHE A 385 -15.85 9.32 1.98
C PHE A 385 -17.25 9.40 1.38
N HIS A 386 -18.20 9.86 2.20
CA HIS A 386 -19.54 10.21 1.73
C HIS A 386 -19.50 11.64 1.19
N HIS A 387 -19.67 11.77 -0.11
CA HIS A 387 -19.77 13.09 -0.74
C HIS A 387 -21.19 13.63 -0.64
N VAL A 388 -21.39 14.53 0.30
CA VAL A 388 -22.58 15.37 0.39
C VAL A 388 -22.22 16.69 -0.31
N PRO A 389 -22.80 16.98 -1.51
CA PRO A 389 -22.44 18.15 -2.30
C PRO A 389 -22.71 19.46 -1.55
N ARG A 390 -21.93 20.48 -1.83
CA ARG A 390 -22.04 21.83 -1.29
C ARG A 390 -21.86 22.87 -2.40
N ASP A 391 -22.14 24.13 -2.12
CA ASP A 391 -22.06 25.21 -3.11
C ASP A 391 -20.66 25.33 -3.73
N GLU A 392 -19.60 25.06 -2.98
CA GLU A 392 -18.21 25.07 -3.46
C GLU A 392 -17.88 23.94 -4.44
N ASP A 393 -18.69 22.91 -4.51
CA ASP A 393 -18.50 21.79 -5.45
C ASP A 393 -19.06 22.11 -6.85
N GLN A 394 -19.65 23.27 -7.03
CA GLN A 394 -20.11 23.70 -8.35
C GLN A 394 -18.94 24.22 -9.19
N SER A 395 -18.77 23.67 -10.32
CA SER A 395 -17.82 23.87 -11.43
C SER A 395 -16.75 24.98 -11.29
N PRO A 396 -15.47 24.69 -11.11
CA PRO A 396 -14.89 23.36 -10.86
C PRO A 396 -14.95 23.00 -9.38
N MET A 397 -15.11 21.72 -9.09
CA MET A 397 -15.10 21.19 -7.72
C MET A 397 -13.68 21.24 -7.13
N PRO A 398 -13.49 21.69 -5.87
CA PRO A 398 -12.21 21.53 -5.19
C PRO A 398 -11.81 20.06 -5.07
N LEU A 399 -10.50 19.77 -5.03
CA LEU A 399 -9.99 18.41 -4.82
C LEU A 399 -10.39 17.86 -3.45
N HIS A 400 -11.10 16.74 -3.44
CA HIS A 400 -11.45 15.96 -2.26
C HIS A 400 -10.48 14.79 -2.15
N TRP A 401 -9.52 14.85 -1.21
CA TRP A 401 -8.49 13.84 -1.04
C TRP A 401 -8.89 12.75 -0.05
N GLN A 402 -8.59 11.52 -0.40
CA GLN A 402 -8.67 10.34 0.44
C GLN A 402 -7.45 9.47 0.23
N GLY A 403 -6.95 8.81 1.27
CA GLY A 403 -5.74 8.01 1.16
C GLY A 403 -5.29 7.41 2.48
N PHE A 404 -4.12 6.78 2.44
CA PHE A 404 -3.47 6.15 3.57
C PHE A 404 -1.95 6.29 3.45
N ASP A 405 -1.25 6.01 4.56
CA ASP A 405 0.20 6.00 4.59
C ASP A 405 0.74 4.62 4.93
N LEU A 406 1.86 4.27 4.30
CA LEU A 406 2.71 3.15 4.65
C LEU A 406 3.95 3.74 5.33
N THR A 407 4.09 3.51 6.64
CA THR A 407 5.15 4.12 7.43
C THR A 407 6.22 3.09 7.79
N PRO A 408 7.51 3.36 7.55
CA PRO A 408 8.59 2.49 7.98
C PRO A 408 8.52 2.22 9.48
N ARG A 409 8.59 0.94 9.86
CA ARG A 409 8.69 0.53 11.26
C ARG A 409 9.85 -0.44 11.42
N ASP A 410 10.80 -0.05 12.26
CA ASP A 410 12.05 -0.80 12.44
C ASP A 410 12.83 -1.02 11.10
N PHE A 411 12.56 -0.18 10.09
CA PHE A 411 13.18 -0.31 8.77
C PHE A 411 14.66 0.08 8.81
N THR A 412 14.98 1.17 9.51
CA THR A 412 16.32 1.60 9.88
C THR A 412 16.48 1.58 11.40
N ALA A 413 17.72 1.56 11.92
CA ALA A 413 17.98 1.53 13.37
C ALA A 413 17.70 2.88 14.05
N GLN A 414 17.55 3.96 13.28
CA GLN A 414 17.19 5.29 13.77
C GLN A 414 16.58 6.10 12.62
N ASN A 415 16.05 7.29 12.90
CA ASN A 415 15.58 8.20 11.88
C ASN A 415 16.69 8.42 10.81
N PRO A 416 16.47 8.06 9.54
CA PRO A 416 17.50 8.15 8.50
C PRO A 416 17.97 9.58 8.24
N LEU A 417 17.16 10.57 8.63
CA LEU A 417 17.45 12.00 8.49
C LEU A 417 18.19 12.60 9.71
N THR A 418 18.53 11.80 10.73
CA THR A 418 19.24 12.27 11.92
C THR A 418 20.53 13.03 11.52
N PRO A 419 20.80 14.22 12.08
CA PRO A 419 21.99 15.00 11.76
C PRO A 419 23.28 14.24 12.05
N ASP A 420 24.30 14.47 11.23
CA ASP A 420 25.63 13.96 11.48
C ASP A 420 26.20 14.56 12.79
N GLY A 421 26.97 13.76 13.50
CA GLY A 421 27.61 14.18 14.74
C GLY A 421 26.70 14.25 15.98
N ARG A 422 25.40 13.87 15.84
CA ARG A 422 24.56 13.71 17.04
C ARG A 422 25.05 12.51 17.85
N LYS A 423 25.49 12.78 19.08
CA LYS A 423 26.12 11.79 19.98
C LYS A 423 25.13 11.08 20.88
N ASP A 424 24.02 11.76 21.21
CA ASP A 424 23.03 11.23 22.14
C ASP A 424 21.79 10.75 21.40
N VAL A 425 21.31 9.60 21.79
CA VAL A 425 20.06 9.03 21.27
C VAL A 425 19.13 8.78 22.45
N ASN A 426 17.90 9.32 22.36
CA ASN A 426 16.92 9.25 23.44
C ASN A 426 17.48 9.78 24.79
N GLY A 427 18.29 10.85 24.76
CA GLY A 427 18.92 11.43 25.91
C GLY A 427 20.06 10.59 26.56
N GLN A 428 20.52 9.55 25.83
CA GLN A 428 21.62 8.69 26.27
C GLN A 428 22.80 8.81 25.31
N PRO A 429 24.06 8.89 25.83
CA PRO A 429 25.24 8.81 24.97
C PRO A 429 25.30 7.49 24.22
N ARG A 430 25.74 7.53 22.97
CA ARG A 430 26.05 6.35 22.15
C ARG A 430 27.54 6.13 22.01
#